data_ad1dff515408d873fe47ef8903b84fac
#
_entry.id   ad1dff515408d873fe47ef8903b84fac
#
_cell.length_a   1.000
_cell.length_b   1.000
_cell.length_c   1.000
_cell.angle_alpha   90.00
_cell.angle_beta   90.00
_cell.angle_gamma   90.00
#
_symmetry.space_group_name_H-M   'P 1'
#
loop_
_entity.id
_entity.type
_entity.pdbx_description
1 polymer ?
#
loop_
_entity_poly.entity_id
_entity_poly.type
_entity_poly.pdbx_seq_one_letter_code
_entity_poly.pdbx_strand_id
1 'polypeptide(L)'
;MINLNSRTIGILSTSLGAMLIGVAPILVRMSEISPSLTGFYRFLVATFILFIYGIAKNKFINLKFKDILVLAIPGIFFGSDITLWHWSINQTSVANAALFVNTAPIYVAIISYFLFKDKLDMFFYFAGLCCLGGVFLILFEQNEYQTFTGDLLSLVAAVFYSGYLISVKKFSETYETFHLMFFSALFGCIPLYLGSLLEIGQ
;
A
#
# COMPACT_ATOMS: atom_id res chain seq x y z
N MET A 1 -22.18 -24.89 -15.43
CA MET A 1 -21.52 -23.63 -15.01
C MET A 1 -21.80 -23.44 -13.53
N ILE A 2 -20.76 -23.38 -12.70
CA ILE A 2 -20.91 -23.15 -11.24
C ILE A 2 -21.35 -21.69 -11.08
N ASN A 3 -22.59 -21.49 -10.66
CA ASN A 3 -23.14 -20.14 -10.42
C ASN A 3 -22.63 -19.68 -9.04
N LEU A 4 -21.41 -19.14 -9.02
CA LEU A 4 -20.81 -18.62 -7.79
C LEU A 4 -21.55 -17.35 -7.36
N ASN A 5 -21.95 -17.30 -6.09
CA ASN A 5 -22.53 -16.09 -5.48
C ASN A 5 -21.49 -14.95 -5.54
N SER A 6 -21.93 -13.71 -5.74
CA SER A 6 -21.06 -12.51 -5.80
C SER A 6 -20.13 -12.39 -4.59
N ARG A 7 -20.57 -12.81 -3.41
CA ARG A 7 -19.75 -12.88 -2.19
C ARG A 7 -18.58 -13.88 -2.32
N THR A 8 -18.83 -15.04 -2.89
CA THR A 8 -17.81 -16.07 -3.10
C THR A 8 -16.77 -15.62 -4.11
N ILE A 9 -17.22 -14.97 -5.21
CA ILE A 9 -16.31 -14.39 -6.21
C ILE A 9 -15.44 -13.31 -5.55
N GLY A 10 -16.02 -12.44 -4.72
CA GLY A 10 -15.29 -11.41 -3.98
C GLY A 10 -14.21 -12.00 -3.06
N ILE A 11 -14.55 -13.01 -2.27
CA ILE A 11 -13.60 -13.68 -1.38
C ILE A 11 -12.46 -14.34 -2.17
N LEU A 12 -12.77 -15.09 -3.22
CA LEU A 12 -11.77 -15.75 -4.05
C LEU A 12 -10.82 -14.74 -4.73
N SER A 13 -11.38 -13.67 -5.30
CA SER A 13 -10.58 -12.62 -5.94
C SER A 13 -9.66 -11.89 -4.95
N THR A 14 -10.15 -11.58 -3.76
CA THR A 14 -9.36 -10.96 -2.70
C THR A 14 -8.26 -11.88 -2.19
N SER A 15 -8.57 -13.17 -1.98
CA SER A 15 -7.58 -14.17 -1.56
C SER A 15 -6.49 -14.36 -2.61
N LEU A 16 -6.85 -14.46 -3.89
CA LEU A 16 -5.89 -14.55 -4.98
C LEU A 16 -5.02 -13.30 -5.07
N GLY A 17 -5.62 -12.12 -4.97
CA GLY A 17 -4.89 -10.85 -4.93
C GLY A 17 -3.90 -10.79 -3.77
N ALA A 18 -4.29 -11.21 -2.58
CA ALA A 18 -3.42 -11.26 -1.41
C ALA A 18 -2.22 -12.21 -1.60
N MET A 19 -2.45 -13.40 -2.18
CA MET A 19 -1.37 -14.34 -2.51
C MET A 19 -0.37 -13.74 -3.52
N LEU A 20 -0.86 -13.09 -4.57
CA LEU A 20 -0.01 -12.43 -5.58
C LEU A 20 0.82 -11.28 -4.97
N ILE A 21 0.21 -10.49 -4.07
CA ILE A 21 0.91 -9.42 -3.35
C ILE A 21 1.99 -10.02 -2.43
N GLY A 22 1.72 -11.15 -1.77
CA GLY A 22 2.67 -11.82 -0.87
C GLY A 22 3.96 -12.28 -1.55
N VAL A 23 3.94 -12.54 -2.86
CA VAL A 23 5.15 -12.89 -3.64
C VAL A 23 5.99 -11.64 -4.00
N ALA A 24 5.38 -10.47 -4.04
CA ALA A 24 6.03 -9.24 -4.49
C ALA A 24 7.33 -8.88 -3.73
N PRO A 25 7.42 -8.96 -2.38
CA PRO A 25 8.64 -8.65 -1.64
C PRO A 25 9.82 -9.54 -2.02
N ILE A 26 9.54 -10.83 -2.27
CA ILE A 26 10.56 -11.80 -2.67
C ILE A 26 11.12 -11.41 -4.03
N LEU A 27 10.26 -11.07 -4.99
CA LEU A 27 10.68 -10.62 -6.33
C LEU A 27 11.47 -9.31 -6.29
N VAL A 28 11.10 -8.37 -5.42
CA VAL A 28 11.85 -7.12 -5.22
C VAL A 28 13.25 -7.42 -4.70
N ARG A 29 13.39 -8.32 -3.71
CA ARG A 29 14.70 -8.68 -3.14
C ARG A 29 15.59 -9.47 -4.11
N MET A 30 15.00 -10.21 -5.05
CA MET A 30 15.73 -10.93 -6.10
C MET A 30 16.06 -10.04 -7.32
N SER A 31 15.54 -8.83 -7.38
CA SER A 31 15.77 -7.90 -8.48
C SER A 31 17.20 -7.33 -8.42
N GLU A 32 17.88 -7.26 -9.55
CA GLU A 32 19.20 -6.64 -9.70
C GLU A 32 19.13 -5.11 -9.80
N ILE A 33 17.92 -4.54 -9.97
CA ILE A 33 17.69 -3.10 -10.00
C ILE A 33 17.21 -2.61 -8.63
N SER A 34 17.34 -1.30 -8.38
CA SER A 34 16.96 -0.74 -7.10
C SER A 34 15.47 -1.01 -6.76
N PRO A 35 15.15 -1.25 -5.48
CA PRO A 35 13.80 -1.59 -5.06
C PRO A 35 12.75 -0.56 -5.46
N SER A 36 13.04 0.74 -5.29
CA SER A 36 12.12 1.80 -5.69
C SER A 36 11.93 1.86 -7.20
N LEU A 37 12.97 1.59 -7.98
CA LEU A 37 12.88 1.52 -9.44
C LEU A 37 12.05 0.32 -9.89
N THR A 38 12.19 -0.82 -9.22
CA THR A 38 11.33 -2.00 -9.43
C THR A 38 9.86 -1.65 -9.18
N GLY A 39 9.57 -0.94 -8.09
CA GLY A 39 8.25 -0.43 -7.77
C GLY A 39 7.71 0.53 -8.84
N PHE A 40 8.55 1.45 -9.30
CA PHE A 40 8.21 2.40 -10.37
C PHE A 40 7.78 1.69 -11.65
N TYR A 41 8.55 0.73 -12.14
CA TYR A 41 8.19 -0.04 -13.36
C TYR A 41 6.89 -0.83 -13.17
N ARG A 42 6.65 -1.42 -12.00
CA ARG A 42 5.39 -2.11 -11.71
C ARG A 42 4.19 -1.17 -11.80
N PHE A 43 4.29 0.03 -11.23
CA PHE A 43 3.22 1.04 -11.27
C PHE A 43 3.05 1.59 -12.69
N LEU A 44 4.14 1.79 -13.43
CA LEU A 44 4.11 2.26 -14.81
C LEU A 44 3.40 1.25 -15.73
N VAL A 45 3.72 -0.04 -15.62
CA VAL A 45 3.06 -1.11 -16.36
C VAL A 45 1.58 -1.20 -15.99
N ALA A 46 1.25 -1.13 -14.69
CA ALA A 46 -0.15 -1.13 -14.24
C ALA A 46 -0.92 0.08 -14.80
N THR A 47 -0.30 1.27 -14.76
CA THR A 47 -0.88 2.49 -15.34
C THR A 47 -1.13 2.33 -16.83
N PHE A 48 -0.19 1.76 -17.58
CA PHE A 48 -0.32 1.56 -19.02
C PHE A 48 -1.46 0.58 -19.36
N ILE A 49 -1.55 -0.53 -18.64
CA ILE A 49 -2.63 -1.52 -18.82
C ILE A 49 -4.00 -0.88 -18.51
N LEU A 50 -4.10 -0.17 -17.38
CA LEU A 50 -5.33 0.50 -16.98
C LEU A 50 -5.68 1.65 -17.95
N PHE A 51 -4.70 2.34 -18.52
CA PHE A 51 -4.93 3.37 -19.52
C PHE A 51 -5.57 2.80 -20.80
N ILE A 52 -5.01 1.71 -21.33
CA ILE A 52 -5.59 1.02 -22.51
C ILE A 52 -7.02 0.55 -22.20
N TYR A 53 -7.22 -0.07 -21.04
CA TYR A 53 -8.56 -0.50 -20.62
C TYR A 53 -9.53 0.69 -20.50
N GLY A 54 -9.07 1.79 -19.92
CA GLY A 54 -9.86 3.01 -19.74
C GLY A 54 -10.30 3.64 -21.06
N ILE A 55 -9.42 3.68 -22.05
CA ILE A 55 -9.77 4.13 -23.42
C ILE A 55 -10.78 3.18 -24.05
N ALA A 56 -10.52 1.87 -24.01
CA ALA A 56 -11.40 0.87 -24.62
C ALA A 56 -12.81 0.85 -24.01
N LYS A 57 -12.95 1.27 -22.76
CA LYS A 57 -14.23 1.32 -22.02
C LYS A 57 -14.78 2.75 -21.83
N ASN A 58 -14.19 3.76 -22.48
CA ASN A 58 -14.60 5.17 -22.38
C ASN A 58 -14.71 5.67 -20.91
N LYS A 59 -13.80 5.22 -20.04
CA LYS A 59 -13.83 5.52 -18.61
C LYS A 59 -13.35 6.92 -18.23
N PHE A 60 -12.66 7.63 -19.13
CA PHE A 60 -12.12 8.98 -18.87
C PHE A 60 -13.08 10.12 -19.21
N ILE A 61 -14.30 9.80 -19.63
CA ILE A 61 -15.32 10.81 -19.99
C ILE A 61 -15.82 11.47 -18.71
N ASN A 62 -15.90 12.83 -18.73
CA ASN A 62 -16.43 13.69 -17.64
C ASN A 62 -15.55 13.88 -16.40
N LEU A 63 -14.26 13.52 -16.41
CA LEU A 63 -13.34 13.88 -15.32
C LEU A 63 -12.94 15.36 -15.41
N LYS A 64 -13.13 16.09 -14.32
CA LYS A 64 -12.67 17.46 -14.17
C LYS A 64 -11.26 17.48 -13.57
N PHE A 65 -10.51 18.55 -13.81
CA PHE A 65 -9.18 18.70 -13.25
C PHE A 65 -9.14 18.59 -11.71
N LYS A 66 -10.19 19.06 -11.02
CA LYS A 66 -10.33 18.88 -9.56
C LYS A 66 -10.42 17.42 -9.15
N ASP A 67 -11.09 16.59 -9.94
CA ASP A 67 -11.22 15.14 -9.65
C ASP A 67 -9.85 14.46 -9.74
N ILE A 68 -9.04 14.85 -10.73
CA ILE A 68 -7.67 14.33 -10.90
C ILE A 68 -6.80 14.67 -9.69
N LEU A 69 -6.88 15.91 -9.16
CA LEU A 69 -6.13 16.31 -7.97
C LEU A 69 -6.55 15.51 -6.72
N VAL A 70 -7.85 15.25 -6.56
CA VAL A 70 -8.35 14.43 -5.45
C VAL A 70 -7.88 12.99 -5.59
N LEU A 71 -7.97 12.43 -6.80
CA LEU A 71 -7.55 11.06 -7.10
C LEU A 71 -6.02 10.86 -7.07
N ALA A 72 -5.23 11.94 -7.11
CA ALA A 72 -3.79 11.89 -6.90
C ALA A 72 -3.41 11.57 -5.44
N ILE A 73 -4.25 11.96 -4.48
CA ILE A 73 -3.96 11.80 -3.05
C ILE A 73 -3.67 10.34 -2.68
N PRO A 74 -4.56 9.36 -2.96
CA PRO A 74 -4.26 7.96 -2.67
C PRO A 74 -3.02 7.46 -3.44
N GLY A 75 -2.75 7.97 -4.64
CA GLY A 75 -1.56 7.62 -5.41
C GLY A 75 -0.26 8.03 -4.71
N ILE A 76 -0.19 9.27 -4.25
CA ILE A 76 0.98 9.77 -3.51
C ILE A 76 1.18 8.98 -2.21
N PHE A 77 0.12 8.75 -1.44
CA PHE A 77 0.22 7.94 -0.23
C PHE A 77 0.73 6.53 -0.52
N PHE A 78 0.16 5.86 -1.52
CA PHE A 78 0.53 4.49 -1.87
C PHE A 78 1.96 4.39 -2.43
N GLY A 79 2.35 5.30 -3.31
CA GLY A 79 3.72 5.33 -3.82
C GLY A 79 4.76 5.63 -2.74
N SER A 80 4.44 6.52 -1.78
CA SER A 80 5.31 6.81 -0.63
C SER A 80 5.45 5.62 0.31
N ASP A 81 4.35 4.93 0.60
CA ASP A 81 4.35 3.69 1.37
C ASP A 81 5.29 2.66 0.73
N ILE A 82 5.07 2.33 -0.54
CA ILE A 82 5.87 1.34 -1.26
C ILE A 82 7.35 1.74 -1.32
N THR A 83 7.67 3.03 -1.50
CA THR A 83 9.07 3.51 -1.48
C THR A 83 9.75 3.24 -0.14
N LEU A 84 9.11 3.66 0.94
CA LEU A 84 9.64 3.47 2.31
C LEU A 84 9.75 1.99 2.67
N TRP A 85 8.76 1.20 2.29
CA TRP A 85 8.76 -0.24 2.51
C TRP A 85 9.87 -0.95 1.71
N HIS A 86 10.12 -0.58 0.46
CA HIS A 86 11.22 -1.10 -0.34
C HIS A 86 12.58 -0.77 0.30
N TRP A 87 12.75 0.45 0.81
CA TRP A 87 13.96 0.82 1.54
C TRP A 87 14.13 0.00 2.82
N SER A 88 13.04 -0.25 3.53
CA SER A 88 13.06 -1.06 4.74
C SER A 88 13.49 -2.50 4.47
N ILE A 89 13.00 -3.14 3.40
CA ILE A 89 13.35 -4.52 3.03
C ILE A 89 14.87 -4.72 2.84
N ASN A 90 15.59 -3.67 2.45
CA ASN A 90 17.05 -3.72 2.31
C ASN A 90 17.79 -3.57 3.65
N GLN A 91 17.12 -3.06 4.68
CA GLN A 91 17.72 -2.74 5.97
C GLN A 91 17.20 -3.63 7.11
N THR A 92 16.13 -4.41 6.88
CA THR A 92 15.62 -5.38 7.85
C THR A 92 15.17 -6.67 7.13
N SER A 93 14.67 -7.64 7.88
CA SER A 93 14.14 -8.85 7.27
C SER A 93 12.82 -8.57 6.53
N VAL A 94 12.57 -9.30 5.45
CA VAL A 94 11.28 -9.21 4.72
C VAL A 94 10.10 -9.49 5.64
N ALA A 95 10.27 -10.42 6.60
CA ALA A 95 9.25 -10.76 7.58
C ALA A 95 8.94 -9.59 8.50
N ASN A 96 9.98 -8.92 9.04
CA ASN A 96 9.83 -7.74 9.89
C ASN A 96 9.18 -6.59 9.13
N ALA A 97 9.71 -6.27 7.94
CA ALA A 97 9.15 -5.22 7.10
C ALA A 97 7.65 -5.44 6.82
N ALA A 98 7.27 -6.68 6.48
CA ALA A 98 5.87 -7.03 6.27
C ALA A 98 5.03 -6.93 7.55
N LEU A 99 5.57 -7.37 8.69
CA LEU A 99 4.85 -7.31 9.96
C LEU A 99 4.59 -5.86 10.37
N PHE A 100 5.60 -4.99 10.32
CA PHE A 100 5.47 -3.59 10.71
C PHE A 100 4.53 -2.81 9.81
N VAL A 101 4.55 -3.04 8.48
CA VAL A 101 3.57 -2.42 7.57
C VAL A 101 2.14 -2.91 7.87
N ASN A 102 1.97 -4.17 8.29
CA ASN A 102 0.67 -4.69 8.70
C ASN A 102 0.14 -4.14 10.04
N THR A 103 0.85 -3.23 10.70
CA THR A 103 0.30 -2.41 11.81
C THR A 103 -0.62 -1.28 11.29
N ALA A 104 -0.69 -1.05 10.00
CA ALA A 104 -1.54 -0.02 9.37
C ALA A 104 -3.00 0.02 9.88
N PRO A 105 -3.70 -1.09 10.17
CA PRO A 105 -5.04 -1.03 10.75
C PRO A 105 -5.13 -0.24 12.06
N ILE A 106 -4.06 -0.20 12.87
CA ILE A 106 -4.02 0.58 14.10
C ILE A 106 -4.06 2.09 13.77
N TYR A 107 -3.24 2.52 12.81
CA TYR A 107 -3.22 3.91 12.36
C TYR A 107 -4.54 4.30 11.67
N VAL A 108 -5.09 3.40 10.84
CA VAL A 108 -6.43 3.59 10.23
C VAL A 108 -7.47 3.84 11.31
N ALA A 109 -7.47 3.04 12.36
CA ALA A 109 -8.44 3.17 13.44
C ALA A 109 -8.28 4.49 14.21
N ILE A 110 -7.04 4.87 14.54
CA ILE A 110 -6.75 6.14 15.22
C ILE A 110 -7.22 7.31 14.35
N ILE A 111 -6.83 7.34 13.09
CA ILE A 111 -7.18 8.42 12.16
C ILE A 111 -8.69 8.45 11.92
N SER A 112 -9.35 7.30 11.75
CA SER A 112 -10.80 7.20 11.56
C SER A 112 -11.57 7.69 12.78
N TYR A 113 -11.08 7.42 13.99
CA TYR A 113 -11.69 7.95 15.21
C TYR A 113 -11.70 9.48 15.21
N PHE A 114 -10.59 10.12 14.85
CA PHE A 114 -10.51 11.59 14.83
C PHE A 114 -11.25 12.22 13.64
N LEU A 115 -11.21 11.63 12.45
CA LEU A 115 -11.81 12.19 11.23
C LEU A 115 -13.30 11.88 11.10
N PHE A 116 -13.72 10.66 11.41
CA PHE A 116 -15.09 10.17 11.19
C PHE A 116 -15.86 9.96 12.48
N LYS A 117 -15.20 10.08 13.66
CA LYS A 117 -15.75 9.79 14.99
C LYS A 117 -16.28 8.36 15.10
N ASP A 118 -15.67 7.43 14.35
CA ASP A 118 -15.99 6.02 14.41
C ASP A 118 -15.67 5.49 15.82
N LYS A 119 -16.65 4.85 16.47
CA LYS A 119 -16.42 4.19 17.76
C LYS A 119 -15.75 2.87 17.52
N LEU A 120 -14.59 2.67 18.14
CA LEU A 120 -13.88 1.40 18.10
C LEU A 120 -14.48 0.44 19.11
N ASP A 121 -14.65 -0.84 18.71
CA ASP A 121 -15.09 -1.90 19.60
C ASP A 121 -13.97 -2.29 20.57
N MET A 122 -14.34 -2.78 21.76
CA MET A 122 -13.41 -3.29 22.78
C MET A 122 -12.47 -4.38 22.21
N PHE A 123 -12.98 -5.20 21.31
CA PHE A 123 -12.20 -6.23 20.63
C PHE A 123 -11.06 -5.65 19.79
N PHE A 124 -11.26 -4.48 19.19
CA PHE A 124 -10.24 -3.78 18.43
C PHE A 124 -9.08 -3.32 19.33
N TYR A 125 -9.37 -2.79 20.51
CA TYR A 125 -8.35 -2.39 21.48
C TYR A 125 -7.51 -3.58 21.92
N PHE A 126 -8.15 -4.72 22.21
CA PHE A 126 -7.44 -5.94 22.59
C PHE A 126 -6.56 -6.47 21.45
N ALA A 127 -7.08 -6.52 20.22
CA ALA A 127 -6.31 -6.92 19.04
C ALA A 127 -5.13 -5.96 18.77
N GLY A 128 -5.33 -4.66 18.94
CA GLY A 128 -4.28 -3.65 18.83
C GLY A 128 -3.17 -3.84 19.86
N LEU A 129 -3.53 -4.12 21.12
CA LEU A 129 -2.54 -4.42 22.17
C LEU A 129 -1.74 -5.69 21.87
N CYS A 130 -2.38 -6.74 21.39
CA CYS A 130 -1.69 -7.97 20.96
C CYS A 130 -0.72 -7.70 19.80
N CYS A 131 -1.15 -6.90 18.81
CA CYS A 131 -0.31 -6.51 17.69
C CYS A 131 0.90 -5.69 18.13
N LEU A 132 0.70 -4.67 18.98
CA LEU A 132 1.79 -3.85 19.54
C LEU A 132 2.75 -4.68 20.40
N GLY A 133 2.22 -5.64 21.16
CA GLY A 133 3.03 -6.59 21.93
C GLY A 133 3.91 -7.46 21.02
N GLY A 134 3.38 -7.95 19.91
CA GLY A 134 4.13 -8.69 18.90
C GLY A 134 5.23 -7.84 18.25
N VAL A 135 4.91 -6.61 17.85
CA VAL A 135 5.89 -5.64 17.33
C VAL A 135 7.00 -5.37 18.34
N PHE A 136 6.64 -5.16 19.61
CA PHE A 136 7.60 -4.91 20.68
C PHE A 136 8.58 -6.08 20.87
N LEU A 137 8.08 -7.32 20.90
CA LEU A 137 8.93 -8.51 21.05
C LEU A 137 9.95 -8.62 19.91
N ILE A 138 9.54 -8.32 18.67
CA ILE A 138 10.41 -8.42 17.49
C ILE A 138 11.46 -7.30 17.47
N LEU A 139 11.12 -6.08 17.91
CA LEU A 139 12.08 -4.98 17.99
C LEU A 139 13.26 -5.28 18.94
N PHE A 140 13.07 -6.15 19.92
CA PHE A 140 14.12 -6.55 20.85
C PHE A 140 14.92 -7.79 20.40
N GLU A 141 14.43 -8.55 19.42
CA GLU A 141 15.11 -9.72 18.85
C GLU A 141 15.96 -9.29 17.64
N GLN A 142 17.03 -8.53 17.91
CA GLN A 142 17.92 -8.06 16.84
C GLN A 142 18.84 -9.19 16.38
N ASN A 143 18.75 -9.56 15.12
CA ASN A 143 19.72 -10.40 14.41
C ASN A 143 20.69 -9.51 13.60
N GLU A 144 21.88 -10.01 13.26
CA GLU A 144 22.93 -9.28 12.54
C GLU A 144 22.48 -8.58 11.23
N TYR A 145 21.36 -9.00 10.65
CA TYR A 145 20.77 -8.46 9.40
C TYR A 145 19.61 -7.48 9.60
N GLN A 146 19.30 -7.14 10.87
CA GLN A 146 18.16 -6.29 11.20
C GLN A 146 18.65 -4.96 11.77
N THR A 147 18.25 -3.86 11.15
CA THR A 147 18.54 -2.54 11.68
C THR A 147 17.27 -1.88 12.20
N PHE A 148 17.41 -1.19 13.32
CA PHE A 148 16.33 -0.37 13.87
C PHE A 148 15.80 0.65 12.84
N THR A 149 16.68 1.15 11.97
CA THR A 149 16.28 2.08 10.89
C THR A 149 15.34 1.42 9.89
N GLY A 150 15.61 0.16 9.48
CA GLY A 150 14.75 -0.59 8.59
C GLY A 150 13.36 -0.82 9.18
N ASP A 151 13.29 -1.19 10.44
CA ASP A 151 12.03 -1.40 11.16
C ASP A 151 11.24 -0.08 11.29
N LEU A 152 11.92 1.03 11.61
CA LEU A 152 11.30 2.35 11.68
C LEU A 152 10.75 2.80 10.32
N LEU A 153 11.47 2.56 9.22
CA LEU A 153 10.99 2.85 7.86
C LEU A 153 9.69 2.10 7.56
N SER A 154 9.57 0.83 7.96
CA SER A 154 8.34 0.06 7.80
C SER A 154 7.18 0.61 8.62
N LEU A 155 7.43 1.08 9.84
CA LEU A 155 6.39 1.72 10.66
C LEU A 155 5.91 3.04 10.03
N VAL A 156 6.83 3.84 9.48
CA VAL A 156 6.47 5.06 8.74
C VAL A 156 5.70 4.71 7.46
N ALA A 157 6.11 3.67 6.73
CA ALA A 157 5.37 3.13 5.59
C ALA A 157 3.92 2.77 5.97
N ALA A 158 3.71 2.13 7.13
CA ALA A 158 2.37 1.81 7.63
C ALA A 158 1.48 3.04 7.82
N VAL A 159 2.04 4.19 8.22
CA VAL A 159 1.29 5.46 8.30
C VAL A 159 0.84 5.93 6.93
N PHE A 160 1.73 5.89 5.91
CA PHE A 160 1.38 6.23 4.53
C PHE A 160 0.36 5.26 3.95
N TYR A 161 0.53 3.96 4.18
CA TYR A 161 -0.44 2.94 3.79
C TYR A 161 -1.83 3.19 4.41
N SER A 162 -1.87 3.61 5.66
CA SER A 162 -3.12 4.00 6.34
C SER A 162 -3.78 5.20 5.66
N GLY A 163 -3.00 6.20 5.27
CA GLY A 163 -3.47 7.35 4.49
C GLY A 163 -4.06 6.92 3.14
N TYR A 164 -3.42 5.97 2.46
CA TYR A 164 -3.96 5.35 1.25
C TYR A 164 -5.31 4.68 1.49
N LEU A 165 -5.41 3.79 2.49
CA LEU A 165 -6.64 3.05 2.80
C LEU A 165 -7.81 3.99 3.13
N ILE A 166 -7.56 5.02 3.94
CA ILE A 166 -8.58 6.01 4.31
C ILE A 166 -9.00 6.84 3.10
N SER A 167 -8.05 7.25 2.27
CA SER A 167 -8.33 8.01 1.04
C SER A 167 -9.17 7.18 0.06
N VAL A 168 -8.80 5.92 -0.15
CA VAL A 168 -9.56 5.00 -1.01
C VAL A 168 -10.96 4.77 -0.46
N LYS A 169 -11.13 4.51 0.85
CA LYS A 169 -12.45 4.37 1.49
C LYS A 169 -13.31 5.61 1.24
N LYS A 170 -12.79 6.79 1.51
CA LYS A 170 -13.52 8.05 1.37
C LYS A 170 -13.90 8.35 -0.08
N PHE A 171 -12.97 8.16 -1.01
CA PHE A 171 -13.20 8.53 -2.40
C PHE A 171 -13.95 7.46 -3.18
N SER A 172 -14.00 6.20 -2.73
CA SER A 172 -14.82 5.14 -3.33
C SER A 172 -16.33 5.38 -3.23
N GLU A 173 -16.76 6.31 -2.37
CA GLU A 173 -18.15 6.75 -2.31
C GLU A 173 -18.54 7.66 -3.49
N THR A 174 -17.56 8.31 -4.12
CA THR A 174 -17.79 9.30 -5.20
C THR A 174 -17.24 8.84 -6.54
N TYR A 175 -16.14 8.12 -6.55
CA TYR A 175 -15.42 7.73 -7.77
C TYR A 175 -15.46 6.22 -7.99
N GLU A 176 -15.53 5.81 -9.25
CA GLU A 176 -15.44 4.39 -9.60
C GLU A 176 -14.07 3.81 -9.20
N THR A 177 -14.05 2.54 -8.81
CA THR A 177 -12.82 1.80 -8.46
C THR A 177 -11.75 1.91 -9.55
N PHE A 178 -12.16 1.92 -10.83
CA PHE A 178 -11.23 2.10 -11.95
C PHE A 178 -10.43 3.40 -11.84
N HIS A 179 -11.08 4.54 -11.56
CA HIS A 179 -10.40 5.83 -11.44
C HIS A 179 -9.43 5.84 -10.26
N LEU A 180 -9.86 5.29 -9.12
CA LEU A 180 -9.00 5.16 -7.94
C LEU A 180 -7.76 4.33 -8.25
N MET A 181 -7.91 3.17 -8.89
CA MET A 181 -6.78 2.31 -9.25
C MET A 181 -5.85 2.96 -10.27
N PHE A 182 -6.41 3.53 -11.34
CA PHE A 182 -5.63 4.17 -12.40
C PHE A 182 -4.81 5.35 -11.88
N PHE A 183 -5.45 6.29 -11.17
CA PHE A 183 -4.76 7.46 -10.67
C PHE A 183 -3.83 7.14 -9.48
N SER A 184 -4.16 6.13 -8.67
CA SER A 184 -3.23 5.65 -7.64
C SER A 184 -1.96 5.07 -8.25
N ALA A 185 -2.06 4.29 -9.33
CA ALA A 185 -0.89 3.78 -10.03
C ALA A 185 -0.11 4.93 -10.71
N LEU A 186 -0.79 5.83 -11.41
CA LEU A 186 -0.17 6.93 -12.13
C LEU A 186 0.60 7.88 -11.18
N PHE A 187 -0.05 8.39 -10.16
CA PHE A 187 0.56 9.33 -9.21
C PHE A 187 1.50 8.65 -8.22
N GLY A 188 1.33 7.35 -7.96
CA GLY A 188 2.26 6.56 -7.18
C GLY A 188 3.63 6.38 -7.85
N CYS A 189 3.73 6.55 -9.16
CA CYS A 189 5.00 6.59 -9.87
C CYS A 189 5.91 7.73 -9.38
N ILE A 190 5.34 8.86 -8.91
CA ILE A 190 6.12 10.04 -8.52
C ILE A 190 7.02 9.76 -7.31
N PRO A 191 6.48 9.32 -6.14
CA PRO A 191 7.34 9.00 -4.99
C PRO A 191 8.33 7.88 -5.29
N LEU A 192 7.92 6.86 -6.05
CA LEU A 192 8.77 5.73 -6.42
C LEU A 192 9.95 6.18 -7.31
N TYR A 193 9.71 7.04 -8.28
CA TYR A 193 10.78 7.60 -9.11
C TYR A 193 11.72 8.48 -8.29
N LEU A 194 11.20 9.36 -7.45
CA LEU A 194 12.01 10.19 -6.56
C LEU A 194 12.82 9.33 -5.59
N GLY A 195 12.22 8.27 -5.04
CA GLY A 195 12.91 7.30 -4.19
C GLY A 195 14.06 6.60 -4.91
N SER A 196 13.87 6.22 -6.16
CA SER A 196 14.93 5.57 -6.96
C SER A 196 16.12 6.51 -7.23
N LEU A 197 15.89 7.81 -7.38
CA LEU A 197 16.98 8.78 -7.54
C LEU A 197 17.84 8.91 -6.28
N LEU A 198 17.22 8.78 -5.09
CA LEU A 198 17.93 8.80 -3.82
C LEU A 198 18.73 7.51 -3.57
N GLU A 199 18.28 6.36 -4.10
CA GLU A 199 19.01 5.09 -4.05
C GLU A 199 20.26 5.07 -4.95
N ILE A 200 20.24 5.76 -6.09
CA ILE A 200 21.39 5.85 -7.03
C ILE A 200 22.55 6.66 -6.44
N GLY A 201 22.28 7.51 -5.46
CA GLY A 201 23.26 8.36 -4.79
C GLY A 201 23.96 7.70 -3.59
N GLN A 202 23.63 6.45 -3.27
CA GLN A 202 24.22 5.65 -2.19
C GLN A 202 25.04 4.50 -2.75
#